data_a81022dca357134678c3de6e2988c1ee
#
_entry.id   a81022dca357134678c3de6e2988c1ee
#
_cell.length_a   1.000
_cell.length_b   1.000
_cell.length_c   1.000
_cell.angle_alpha   90.00
_cell.angle_beta   90.00
_cell.angle_gamma   90.00
#
_symmetry.space_group_name_H-M   'P 1'
#
loop_
_entity.id
_entity.type
_entity.pdbx_description
1 polymer ?
#
loop_
_entity_poly.entity_id
_entity_poly.type
_entity_poly.pdbx_seq_one_letter_code
_entity_poly.pdbx_strand_id
1 'polypeptide(L)'
;AVTLTENPALKAAAYEERAAQQQRRAAIGLRMPQISVTGAYAYMAKDIGFDFNDLKGPVKEGVAGGLTALVQNGLIPADKIPTLQGLLSPMMDADWFLKVQDQSLGFVGGEVTVPIWMGGKINAANRAARINEKTAVAQGNQTRNALISELVERYFGLALATQVVAVRQQVVDGVRRHLEDARALERNGMIAQTERLYVEFKMAEAERELANAKLQAETIASALSNTLGRESDWRPVTAMFLLAKVEDLAYYQDLAQARNPLLSQVSLKRELAQEGVRAQRADFLPQVAAIGGGSFYNYQVAGLVPRWAVGVGVNIKIFDGLNREYKYSAAKQTVRRVGELQNKAGKDI
;
A
#
# COMPACT_ATOMS: atom_id res chain seq x y z
N ALA A 1 -25.20 -17.64 11.29
CA ALA A 1 -24.43 -18.18 10.15
C ALA A 1 -24.51 -17.26 8.93
N VAL A 2 -25.71 -16.89 8.47
CA VAL A 2 -25.92 -16.04 7.27
C VAL A 2 -25.21 -14.70 7.40
N THR A 3 -25.29 -14.02 8.53
CA THR A 3 -24.66 -12.70 8.79
C THR A 3 -23.14 -12.73 8.61
N LEU A 4 -22.50 -13.83 9.00
CA LEU A 4 -21.04 -13.97 8.90
C LEU A 4 -20.54 -14.19 7.47
N THR A 5 -21.43 -14.56 6.53
CA THR A 5 -21.05 -14.77 5.12
C THR A 5 -21.44 -13.60 4.22
N GLU A 6 -22.45 -12.83 4.57
CA GLU A 6 -23.01 -11.79 3.72
C GLU A 6 -22.61 -10.36 4.14
N ASN A 7 -22.15 -10.16 5.37
CA ASN A 7 -21.81 -8.83 5.87
C ASN A 7 -20.67 -8.18 5.06
N PRO A 8 -20.85 -6.94 4.54
CA PRO A 8 -19.86 -6.25 3.71
C PRO A 8 -18.51 -6.06 4.40
N ALA A 9 -18.48 -5.83 5.73
CA ALA A 9 -17.23 -5.65 6.47
C ALA A 9 -16.39 -6.94 6.48
N LEU A 10 -17.02 -8.11 6.60
CA LEU A 10 -16.32 -9.40 6.52
C LEU A 10 -15.87 -9.74 5.11
N LYS A 11 -16.67 -9.38 4.09
CA LYS A 11 -16.25 -9.51 2.69
C LYS A 11 -15.03 -8.61 2.40
N ALA A 12 -15.03 -7.37 2.89
CA ALA A 12 -13.90 -6.46 2.76
C ALA A 12 -12.64 -7.04 3.42
N ALA A 13 -12.74 -7.54 4.65
CA ALA A 13 -11.63 -8.19 5.35
C ALA A 13 -11.09 -9.42 4.59
N ALA A 14 -11.97 -10.23 3.99
CA ALA A 14 -11.56 -11.37 3.17
C ALA A 14 -10.83 -10.95 1.88
N TYR A 15 -11.22 -9.83 1.26
CA TYR A 15 -10.50 -9.29 0.11
C TYR A 15 -9.14 -8.71 0.52
N GLU A 16 -9.02 -8.08 1.68
CA GLU A 16 -7.75 -7.59 2.21
C GLU A 16 -6.77 -8.74 2.50
N GLU A 17 -7.25 -9.84 3.07
CA GLU A 17 -6.45 -11.06 3.25
C GLU A 17 -5.96 -11.62 1.90
N ARG A 18 -6.85 -11.70 0.90
CA ARG A 18 -6.47 -12.15 -0.46
C ARG A 18 -5.45 -11.19 -1.10
N ALA A 19 -5.61 -9.88 -0.92
CA ALA A 19 -4.66 -8.88 -1.41
C ALA A 19 -3.29 -9.08 -0.77
N ALA A 20 -3.23 -9.27 0.54
CA ALA A 20 -1.99 -9.55 1.27
C ALA A 20 -1.32 -10.86 0.80
N GLN A 21 -2.10 -11.90 0.49
CA GLN A 21 -1.59 -13.15 -0.11
C GLN A 21 -0.94 -12.90 -1.48
N GLN A 22 -1.58 -12.08 -2.35
CA GLN A 22 -1.00 -11.73 -3.65
C GLN A 22 0.28 -10.89 -3.48
N GLN A 23 0.30 -9.95 -2.55
CA GLN A 23 1.50 -9.17 -2.22
C GLN A 23 2.65 -10.06 -1.73
N ARG A 24 2.35 -11.11 -0.94
CA ARG A 24 3.36 -12.11 -0.57
C ARG A 24 3.91 -12.87 -1.77
N ARG A 25 3.05 -13.26 -2.72
CA ARG A 25 3.49 -13.89 -3.98
C ARG A 25 4.34 -12.94 -4.81
N ALA A 26 3.95 -11.67 -4.91
CA ALA A 26 4.74 -10.64 -5.57
C ALA A 26 6.12 -10.45 -4.92
N ALA A 27 6.21 -10.48 -3.60
CA ALA A 27 7.48 -10.40 -2.87
C ALA A 27 8.42 -11.59 -3.18
N ILE A 28 7.88 -12.80 -3.42
CA ILE A 28 8.68 -13.95 -3.90
C ILE A 28 9.26 -13.65 -5.27
N GLY A 29 8.50 -12.97 -6.14
CA GLY A 29 8.93 -12.54 -7.47
C GLY A 29 10.16 -11.63 -7.48
N LEU A 30 10.47 -10.95 -6.36
CA LEU A 30 11.70 -10.14 -6.24
C LEU A 30 12.99 -10.97 -6.39
N ARG A 31 12.94 -12.28 -6.29
CA ARG A 31 14.07 -13.19 -6.53
C ARG A 31 14.16 -13.68 -7.98
N MET A 32 13.11 -13.46 -8.75
CA MET A 32 13.02 -13.94 -10.13
C MET A 32 13.77 -13.00 -11.08
N PRO A 33 14.23 -13.49 -12.23
CA PRO A 33 14.72 -12.65 -13.30
C PRO A 33 13.68 -11.59 -13.67
N GLN A 34 14.13 -10.36 -13.81
CA GLN A 34 13.33 -9.25 -14.35
C GLN A 34 13.73 -9.07 -15.81
N ILE A 35 12.75 -9.11 -16.71
CA ILE A 35 12.96 -8.94 -18.15
C ILE A 35 12.25 -7.67 -18.56
N SER A 36 12.97 -6.76 -19.20
CA SER A 36 12.44 -5.52 -19.74
C SER A 36 12.79 -5.37 -21.20
N VAL A 37 11.93 -4.72 -21.97
CA VAL A 37 12.19 -4.30 -23.33
C VAL A 37 12.12 -2.78 -23.37
N THR A 38 13.14 -2.16 -23.93
CA THR A 38 13.24 -0.72 -24.05
C THR A 38 13.44 -0.35 -25.50
N GLY A 39 12.63 0.60 -26.01
CA GLY A 39 12.85 1.23 -27.30
C GLY A 39 13.11 2.72 -27.09
N ALA A 40 14.08 3.28 -27.79
CA ALA A 40 14.36 4.70 -27.82
C ALA A 40 14.67 5.16 -29.24
N TYR A 41 14.24 6.38 -29.55
CA TYR A 41 14.65 7.12 -30.74
C TYR A 41 15.09 8.51 -30.30
N ALA A 42 16.24 8.94 -30.76
CA ALA A 42 16.77 10.27 -30.50
C ALA A 42 17.21 10.94 -31.79
N TYR A 43 17.00 12.24 -31.86
CA TYR A 43 17.51 13.10 -32.92
C TYR A 43 18.41 14.17 -32.29
N MET A 44 19.65 14.24 -32.74
CA MET A 44 20.68 15.13 -32.22
C MET A 44 20.84 16.35 -33.12
N ALA A 45 21.33 17.46 -32.58
CA ALA A 45 21.52 18.69 -33.34
C ALA A 45 22.56 18.57 -34.44
N LYS A 46 23.56 17.65 -34.27
CA LYS A 46 24.61 17.36 -35.26
C LYS A 46 25.11 15.91 -35.13
N ASP A 47 25.77 15.43 -36.17
CA ASP A 47 26.51 14.17 -36.15
C ASP A 47 27.60 14.20 -35.05
N ILE A 48 27.83 13.05 -34.44
CA ILE A 48 28.95 12.89 -33.50
C ILE A 48 30.11 12.29 -34.29
N GLY A 49 31.27 12.95 -34.22
CA GLY A 49 32.49 12.51 -34.91
C GLY A 49 33.71 13.25 -34.44
N PHE A 50 34.82 12.88 -35.05
CA PHE A 50 36.09 13.54 -34.84
C PHE A 50 36.37 14.46 -36.03
N ASP A 51 36.52 15.76 -35.76
CA ASP A 51 36.85 16.75 -36.77
C ASP A 51 38.38 16.91 -36.81
N PHE A 52 38.95 16.50 -37.93
CA PHE A 52 40.40 16.64 -38.21
C PHE A 52 40.70 17.78 -39.18
N ASN A 53 39.71 18.59 -39.54
CA ASN A 53 39.89 19.71 -40.48
C ASN A 53 40.94 20.73 -40.00
N ASP A 54 41.08 20.91 -38.69
CA ASP A 54 42.12 21.78 -38.11
C ASP A 54 43.55 21.32 -38.40
N LEU A 55 43.75 20.05 -38.73
CA LEU A 55 45.06 19.52 -39.12
C LEU A 55 45.42 19.80 -40.57
N LYS A 56 44.47 20.22 -41.41
CA LYS A 56 44.70 20.52 -42.84
C LYS A 56 45.75 21.61 -43.02
N GLY A 57 45.66 22.68 -42.22
CA GLY A 57 46.62 23.80 -42.27
C GLY A 57 48.06 23.36 -42.07
N PRO A 58 48.37 22.77 -40.92
CA PRO A 58 49.74 22.25 -40.67
C PRO A 58 50.23 21.20 -41.69
N VAL A 59 49.33 20.33 -42.18
CA VAL A 59 49.68 19.33 -43.21
C VAL A 59 49.98 20.01 -44.52
N LYS A 60 49.17 20.98 -44.96
CA LYS A 60 49.40 21.77 -46.19
C LYS A 60 50.71 22.52 -46.15
N GLU A 61 51.02 23.16 -45.03
CA GLU A 61 52.30 23.88 -44.84
C GLU A 61 53.48 22.91 -44.85
N GLY A 62 53.38 21.78 -44.16
CA GLY A 62 54.43 20.75 -44.17
C GLY A 62 54.68 20.16 -45.56
N VAL A 63 53.63 19.91 -46.33
CA VAL A 63 53.73 19.43 -47.71
C VAL A 63 54.38 20.52 -48.61
N ALA A 64 53.93 21.78 -48.51
CA ALA A 64 54.43 22.86 -49.28
C ALA A 64 55.97 23.10 -48.97
N GLY A 65 56.36 23.09 -47.69
CA GLY A 65 57.71 23.15 -47.24
C GLY A 65 58.61 22.03 -47.76
N GLY A 66 58.02 20.78 -47.70
CA GLY A 66 58.72 19.60 -48.23
C GLY A 66 58.96 19.65 -49.73
N LEU A 67 57.90 20.05 -50.50
CA LEU A 67 58.08 20.25 -51.96
C LEU A 67 59.09 21.32 -52.30
N THR A 68 59.14 22.44 -51.58
CA THR A 68 60.10 23.51 -51.74
C THR A 68 61.54 23.01 -51.48
N ALA A 69 61.69 22.23 -50.41
CA ALA A 69 62.97 21.63 -50.05
C ALA A 69 63.45 20.61 -51.11
N LEU A 70 62.59 19.82 -51.70
CA LEU A 70 62.90 18.89 -52.77
C LEU A 70 63.40 19.60 -54.07
N VAL A 71 62.81 20.74 -54.38
CA VAL A 71 63.28 21.62 -55.50
C VAL A 71 64.57 22.22 -55.19
N GLN A 72 64.77 22.79 -54.02
CA GLN A 72 66.07 23.42 -53.62
C GLN A 72 67.23 22.42 -53.63
N ASN A 73 67.00 21.16 -53.32
CA ASN A 73 67.99 20.08 -53.39
C ASN A 73 68.11 19.46 -54.77
N GLY A 74 67.45 20.00 -55.80
CA GLY A 74 67.58 19.53 -57.18
C GLY A 74 66.93 18.17 -57.46
N LEU A 75 66.13 17.65 -56.53
CA LEU A 75 65.47 16.35 -56.69
C LEU A 75 64.20 16.37 -57.55
N ILE A 76 63.50 17.51 -57.62
CA ILE A 76 62.36 17.75 -58.46
C ILE A 76 62.46 19.06 -59.20
N PRO A 77 62.11 19.10 -60.53
CA PRO A 77 62.10 20.38 -61.26
C PRO A 77 60.94 21.27 -60.76
N ALA A 78 61.19 22.62 -60.71
CA ALA A 78 60.21 23.56 -60.18
C ALA A 78 58.88 23.61 -60.95
N ASP A 79 58.91 23.29 -62.22
CA ASP A 79 57.73 23.24 -63.08
C ASP A 79 56.74 22.08 -62.72
N LYS A 80 57.18 21.14 -61.93
CA LYS A 80 56.33 20.02 -61.48
C LYS A 80 55.59 20.31 -60.14
N ILE A 81 55.91 21.37 -59.44
CA ILE A 81 55.20 21.73 -58.19
C ILE A 81 53.75 21.91 -58.38
N PRO A 82 53.22 22.63 -59.40
CA PRO A 82 51.77 22.78 -59.61
C PRO A 82 51.04 21.46 -59.83
N THR A 83 51.71 20.55 -60.59
CA THR A 83 51.15 19.20 -60.87
C THR A 83 51.05 18.36 -59.60
N LEU A 84 52.09 18.38 -58.75
CA LEU A 84 52.08 17.66 -57.47
C LEU A 84 51.10 18.27 -56.47
N GLN A 85 50.96 19.58 -56.39
CA GLN A 85 49.98 20.24 -55.59
C GLN A 85 48.54 19.95 -56.10
N GLY A 86 48.33 19.87 -57.44
CA GLY A 86 47.07 19.50 -58.02
C GLY A 86 46.64 18.03 -57.69
N LEU A 87 47.61 17.12 -57.53
CA LEU A 87 47.33 15.74 -57.11
C LEU A 87 46.90 15.68 -55.62
N LEU A 88 47.35 16.60 -54.79
CA LEU A 88 47.03 16.63 -53.35
C LEU A 88 45.82 17.47 -53.02
N SER A 89 45.40 18.37 -53.94
CA SER A 89 44.23 19.24 -53.70
C SER A 89 42.95 18.49 -53.39
N PRO A 90 42.57 17.40 -54.05
CA PRO A 90 41.35 16.68 -53.73
C PRO A 90 41.35 16.10 -52.29
N MET A 91 42.53 15.74 -51.80
CA MET A 91 42.67 15.21 -50.41
C MET A 91 42.55 16.33 -49.40
N MET A 92 43.10 17.54 -49.72
CA MET A 92 42.99 18.71 -48.82
C MET A 92 41.62 19.35 -48.85
N ASP A 93 40.91 19.28 -49.96
CA ASP A 93 39.54 19.80 -50.12
C ASP A 93 38.48 18.88 -49.56
N ALA A 94 38.78 17.57 -49.40
CA ALA A 94 37.89 16.62 -48.76
C ALA A 94 37.59 16.99 -47.32
N ASP A 95 36.39 16.74 -46.85
CA ASP A 95 36.03 16.91 -45.42
C ASP A 95 36.72 15.83 -44.57
N TRP A 96 37.58 16.23 -43.61
CA TRP A 96 38.25 15.33 -42.68
C TRP A 96 37.43 15.11 -41.41
N PHE A 97 36.09 15.02 -41.54
CA PHE A 97 35.23 14.67 -40.45
C PHE A 97 34.98 13.17 -40.44
N LEU A 98 35.52 12.49 -39.43
CA LEU A 98 35.24 11.07 -39.20
C LEU A 98 33.95 10.93 -38.42
N LYS A 99 32.86 10.72 -39.14
CA LYS A 99 31.53 10.50 -38.53
C LYS A 99 31.50 9.16 -37.84
N VAL A 100 31.17 9.17 -36.54
CA VAL A 100 31.00 8.00 -35.70
C VAL A 100 29.51 7.66 -35.53
N GLN A 101 28.67 8.69 -35.39
CA GLN A 101 27.23 8.53 -35.16
C GLN A 101 26.46 9.57 -35.95
N ASP A 102 25.39 9.12 -36.62
CA ASP A 102 24.44 10.00 -37.32
C ASP A 102 23.56 10.77 -36.32
N GLN A 103 22.98 11.91 -36.79
CA GLN A 103 22.07 12.73 -35.99
C GLN A 103 20.88 11.95 -35.44
N SER A 104 20.36 11.01 -36.21
CA SER A 104 19.24 10.15 -35.82
C SER A 104 19.75 8.78 -35.39
N LEU A 105 19.28 8.31 -34.25
CA LEU A 105 19.55 6.97 -33.79
C LEU A 105 18.29 6.37 -33.17
N GLY A 106 18.13 5.09 -33.34
CA GLY A 106 17.05 4.35 -32.74
C GLY A 106 17.48 2.93 -32.35
N PHE A 107 16.97 2.45 -31.24
CA PHE A 107 17.18 1.06 -30.87
C PHE A 107 15.96 0.46 -30.17
N VAL A 108 15.81 -0.84 -30.31
CA VAL A 108 14.92 -1.68 -29.49
C VAL A 108 15.77 -2.79 -28.91
N GLY A 109 15.81 -2.87 -27.59
CA GLY A 109 16.62 -3.85 -26.89
C GLY A 109 15.88 -4.49 -25.72
N GLY A 110 16.41 -5.62 -25.26
CA GLY A 110 15.94 -6.32 -24.07
C GLY A 110 17.03 -6.40 -23.02
N GLU A 111 16.61 -6.33 -21.77
CA GLU A 111 17.48 -6.49 -20.61
C GLU A 111 16.91 -7.54 -19.68
N VAL A 112 17.76 -8.37 -19.12
CA VAL A 112 17.44 -9.36 -18.08
C VAL A 112 18.33 -9.05 -16.89
N THR A 113 17.70 -8.77 -15.74
CA THR A 113 18.41 -8.59 -14.48
C THR A 113 18.03 -9.67 -13.49
N VAL A 114 19.01 -10.38 -12.95
CA VAL A 114 18.83 -11.45 -11.95
C VAL A 114 19.52 -11.04 -10.65
N PRO A 115 18.77 -10.75 -9.57
CA PRO A 115 19.39 -10.43 -8.27
C PRO A 115 20.00 -11.71 -7.68
N ILE A 116 21.33 -11.78 -7.60
CA ILE A 116 22.05 -12.92 -6.99
C ILE A 116 22.07 -12.74 -5.47
N TRP A 117 22.47 -11.55 -5.01
CA TRP A 117 22.56 -11.21 -3.60
C TRP A 117 22.35 -9.72 -3.35
N MET A 118 21.39 -9.38 -2.53
CA MET A 118 20.96 -7.99 -2.27
C MET A 118 21.17 -7.62 -0.78
N GLY A 119 22.25 -8.09 -0.16
CA GLY A 119 22.54 -7.80 1.24
C GLY A 119 21.48 -8.33 2.23
N GLY A 120 20.61 -9.24 1.79
CA GLY A 120 19.48 -9.73 2.59
C GLY A 120 18.18 -8.91 2.46
N LYS A 121 18.16 -7.84 1.65
CA LYS A 121 16.99 -6.94 1.46
C LYS A 121 15.76 -7.71 0.94
N ILE A 122 15.95 -8.57 -0.08
CA ILE A 122 14.86 -9.42 -0.62
C ILE A 122 14.34 -10.39 0.44
N ASN A 123 15.22 -10.94 1.28
CA ASN A 123 14.79 -11.82 2.39
C ASN A 123 13.95 -11.07 3.42
N ALA A 124 14.36 -9.85 3.79
CA ALA A 124 13.58 -8.99 4.69
C ALA A 124 12.22 -8.62 4.08
N ALA A 125 12.18 -8.25 2.80
CA ALA A 125 10.94 -7.95 2.08
C ALA A 125 9.98 -9.16 2.05
N ASN A 126 10.49 -10.36 1.77
CA ASN A 126 9.68 -11.59 1.79
C ASN A 126 9.13 -11.93 3.18
N ARG A 127 9.92 -11.73 4.25
CA ARG A 127 9.43 -11.91 5.62
C ARG A 127 8.42 -10.84 5.99
N ALA A 128 8.66 -9.58 5.63
CA ALA A 128 7.70 -8.49 5.83
C ALA A 128 6.36 -8.77 5.14
N ALA A 129 6.36 -9.23 3.89
CA ALA A 129 5.15 -9.59 3.17
C ALA A 129 4.38 -10.75 3.84
N ARG A 130 5.10 -11.76 4.39
CA ARG A 130 4.48 -12.84 5.17
C ARG A 130 3.87 -12.34 6.48
N ILE A 131 4.52 -11.38 7.14
CA ILE A 131 4.00 -10.77 8.37
C ILE A 131 2.75 -9.95 8.05
N ASN A 132 2.75 -9.19 6.95
CA ASN A 132 1.57 -8.44 6.50
C ASN A 132 0.37 -9.35 6.22
N GLU A 133 0.58 -10.52 5.59
CA GLU A 133 -0.49 -11.52 5.41
C GLU A 133 -1.06 -11.98 6.76
N LYS A 134 -0.20 -12.33 7.74
CA LYS A 134 -0.65 -12.68 9.09
C LYS A 134 -1.41 -11.53 9.77
N THR A 135 -0.98 -10.30 9.54
CA THR A 135 -1.65 -9.10 10.08
C THR A 135 -3.04 -8.93 9.49
N ALA A 136 -3.21 -9.15 8.19
CA ALA A 136 -4.52 -9.12 7.54
C ALA A 136 -5.48 -10.18 8.10
N VAL A 137 -4.98 -11.41 8.35
CA VAL A 137 -5.77 -12.47 9.01
C VAL A 137 -6.18 -12.07 10.43
N ALA A 138 -5.25 -11.52 11.23
CA ALA A 138 -5.55 -11.06 12.59
C ALA A 138 -6.56 -9.91 12.60
N GLN A 139 -6.48 -9.00 11.62
CA GLN A 139 -7.45 -7.91 11.41
C GLN A 139 -8.82 -8.45 11.04
N GLY A 140 -8.90 -9.45 10.16
CA GLY A 140 -10.15 -10.12 9.80
C GLY A 140 -10.82 -10.79 11.01
N ASN A 141 -10.03 -11.45 11.86
CA ASN A 141 -10.53 -12.03 13.13
C ASN A 141 -11.04 -10.95 14.09
N GLN A 142 -10.37 -9.81 14.19
CA GLN A 142 -10.85 -8.68 15.00
C GLN A 142 -12.19 -8.14 14.47
N THR A 143 -12.30 -7.92 13.17
CA THR A 143 -13.55 -7.46 12.54
C THR A 143 -14.69 -8.45 12.79
N ARG A 144 -14.41 -9.76 12.68
CA ARG A 144 -15.38 -10.82 12.96
C ARG A 144 -15.83 -10.79 14.42
N ASN A 145 -14.92 -10.68 15.37
CA ASN A 145 -15.26 -10.64 16.79
C ASN A 145 -16.07 -9.39 17.14
N ALA A 146 -15.68 -8.22 16.61
CA ALA A 146 -16.41 -6.98 16.78
C ALA A 146 -17.86 -7.10 16.25
N LEU A 147 -18.03 -7.68 15.05
CA LEU A 147 -19.36 -7.90 14.47
C LEU A 147 -20.21 -8.85 15.28
N ILE A 148 -19.62 -9.92 15.85
CA ILE A 148 -20.34 -10.86 16.72
C ILE A 148 -20.82 -10.14 18.00
N SER A 149 -19.95 -9.34 18.62
CA SER A 149 -20.30 -8.57 19.83
C SER A 149 -21.42 -7.57 19.54
N GLU A 150 -21.30 -6.83 18.45
CA GLU A 150 -22.31 -5.87 17.99
C GLU A 150 -23.67 -6.57 17.69
N LEU A 151 -23.63 -7.73 17.05
CA LEU A 151 -24.83 -8.51 16.76
C LEU A 151 -25.53 -8.95 18.04
N VAL A 152 -24.77 -9.45 19.03
CA VAL A 152 -25.32 -9.88 20.32
C VAL A 152 -25.93 -8.70 21.07
N GLU A 153 -25.22 -7.58 21.12
CA GLU A 153 -25.72 -6.35 21.77
C GLU A 153 -27.03 -5.85 21.14
N ARG A 154 -27.08 -5.75 19.80
CA ARG A 154 -28.27 -5.28 19.08
C ARG A 154 -29.44 -6.26 19.20
N TYR A 155 -29.17 -7.57 19.18
CA TYR A 155 -30.20 -8.60 19.32
C TYR A 155 -30.88 -8.56 20.70
N PHE A 156 -30.09 -8.57 21.78
CA PHE A 156 -30.62 -8.49 23.13
C PHE A 156 -31.16 -7.10 23.48
N GLY A 157 -30.58 -6.04 22.88
CA GLY A 157 -31.11 -4.69 22.95
C GLY A 157 -32.55 -4.61 22.38
N LEU A 158 -32.80 -5.24 21.22
CA LEU A 158 -34.15 -5.32 20.63
C LEU A 158 -35.09 -6.14 21.50
N ALA A 159 -34.60 -7.27 22.06
CA ALA A 159 -35.41 -8.08 22.98
C ALA A 159 -35.87 -7.27 24.21
N LEU A 160 -34.97 -6.49 24.81
CA LEU A 160 -35.26 -5.61 25.93
C LEU A 160 -36.25 -4.49 25.53
N ALA A 161 -35.98 -3.79 24.43
CA ALA A 161 -36.86 -2.72 23.94
C ALA A 161 -38.29 -3.20 23.68
N THR A 162 -38.43 -4.40 23.10
CA THR A 162 -39.74 -5.03 22.86
C THR A 162 -40.47 -5.29 24.17
N GLN A 163 -39.80 -5.77 25.22
CA GLN A 163 -40.39 -5.94 26.54
C GLN A 163 -40.78 -4.61 27.19
N VAL A 164 -39.94 -3.56 27.04
CA VAL A 164 -40.29 -2.21 27.52
C VAL A 164 -41.57 -1.70 26.85
N VAL A 165 -41.71 -1.86 25.53
CA VAL A 165 -42.95 -1.51 24.82
C VAL A 165 -44.17 -2.24 25.41
N ALA A 166 -44.03 -3.55 25.67
CA ALA A 166 -45.14 -4.33 26.26
C ALA A 166 -45.52 -3.82 27.67
N VAL A 167 -44.54 -3.51 28.52
CA VAL A 167 -44.79 -2.93 29.85
C VAL A 167 -45.44 -1.55 29.76
N ARG A 168 -44.94 -0.67 28.87
CA ARG A 168 -45.55 0.68 28.66
C ARG A 168 -46.96 0.58 28.13
N GLN A 169 -47.26 -0.40 27.28
CA GLN A 169 -48.65 -0.65 26.82
C GLN A 169 -49.56 -1.04 27.99
N GLN A 170 -49.12 -1.93 28.90
CA GLN A 170 -49.88 -2.29 30.09
C GLN A 170 -50.12 -1.09 31.00
N VAL A 171 -49.16 -0.17 31.14
CA VAL A 171 -49.34 1.09 31.90
C VAL A 171 -50.40 1.95 31.26
N VAL A 172 -50.37 2.16 29.94
CA VAL A 172 -51.41 2.92 29.21
C VAL A 172 -52.80 2.30 29.44
N ASP A 173 -52.91 0.96 29.34
CA ASP A 173 -54.19 0.27 29.54
C ASP A 173 -54.70 0.36 31.01
N GLY A 174 -53.78 0.38 31.99
CA GLY A 174 -54.07 0.61 33.38
C GLY A 174 -54.56 2.03 33.66
N VAL A 175 -53.84 3.05 33.18
CA VAL A 175 -54.20 4.46 33.36
C VAL A 175 -55.49 4.78 32.63
N ARG A 176 -55.78 4.16 31.46
CA ARG A 176 -57.03 4.33 30.72
C ARG A 176 -58.24 3.87 31.57
N ARG A 177 -58.18 2.69 32.18
CA ARG A 177 -59.22 2.21 33.11
C ARG A 177 -59.40 3.18 34.29
N HIS A 178 -58.30 3.65 34.87
CA HIS A 178 -58.33 4.59 35.97
C HIS A 178 -58.95 5.94 35.57
N LEU A 179 -58.76 6.41 34.33
CA LEU A 179 -59.39 7.62 33.81
C LEU A 179 -60.93 7.40 33.60
N GLU A 180 -61.35 6.20 33.13
CA GLU A 180 -62.75 5.87 33.00
C GLU A 180 -63.46 5.88 34.37
N ASP A 181 -62.82 5.31 35.41
CA ASP A 181 -63.29 5.35 36.77
C ASP A 181 -63.39 6.80 37.33
N ALA A 182 -62.35 7.59 37.12
CA ALA A 182 -62.32 9.02 37.56
C ALA A 182 -63.43 9.82 36.88
N ARG A 183 -63.70 9.61 35.59
CA ARG A 183 -64.82 10.24 34.88
C ARG A 183 -66.18 9.82 35.44
N ALA A 184 -66.37 8.58 35.89
CA ALA A 184 -67.57 8.09 36.49
C ALA A 184 -67.78 8.71 37.91
N LEU A 185 -66.71 8.79 38.70
CA LEU A 185 -66.76 9.38 40.05
C LEU A 185 -67.05 10.90 40.00
N GLU A 186 -66.45 11.63 39.04
CA GLU A 186 -66.76 13.06 38.84
C GLU A 186 -68.24 13.27 38.48
N ARG A 187 -68.78 12.50 37.53
CA ARG A 187 -70.23 12.56 37.16
C ARG A 187 -71.16 12.35 38.34
N ASN A 188 -70.74 11.54 39.31
CA ASN A 188 -71.52 11.28 40.54
C ASN A 188 -71.19 12.26 41.68
N GLY A 189 -70.35 13.29 41.42
CA GLY A 189 -69.95 14.32 42.43
C GLY A 189 -69.01 13.81 43.54
N MET A 190 -68.37 12.63 43.33
CA MET A 190 -67.48 12.00 44.33
C MET A 190 -66.04 12.52 44.30
N ILE A 191 -65.61 13.12 43.17
CA ILE A 191 -64.27 13.74 43.04
C ILE A 191 -64.42 15.11 42.36
N ALA A 192 -63.38 15.97 42.55
CA ALA A 192 -63.32 17.25 41.89
C ALA A 192 -62.81 17.14 40.44
N GLN A 193 -63.19 18.08 39.57
CA GLN A 193 -62.70 18.16 38.17
C GLN A 193 -61.17 18.18 38.08
N THR A 194 -60.48 18.81 39.04
CA THR A 194 -59.00 18.86 39.09
C THR A 194 -58.37 17.49 39.21
N GLU A 195 -58.98 16.53 39.93
CA GLU A 195 -58.54 15.18 40.09
C GLU A 195 -58.66 14.40 38.77
N ARG A 196 -59.79 14.53 38.06
CA ARG A 196 -59.95 13.96 36.73
C ARG A 196 -58.91 14.52 35.74
N LEU A 197 -58.74 15.84 35.70
CA LEU A 197 -57.72 16.50 34.84
C LEU A 197 -56.30 15.97 35.12
N TYR A 198 -55.99 15.72 36.41
CA TYR A 198 -54.71 15.09 36.75
C TYR A 198 -54.55 13.71 36.18
N VAL A 199 -55.61 12.87 36.19
CA VAL A 199 -55.55 11.54 35.57
C VAL A 199 -55.48 11.64 34.04
N GLU A 200 -56.14 12.61 33.40
CA GLU A 200 -55.98 12.90 31.97
C GLU A 200 -54.53 13.30 31.59
N PHE A 201 -53.91 14.12 32.41
CA PHE A 201 -52.49 14.45 32.26
C PHE A 201 -51.61 13.18 32.34
N LYS A 202 -51.87 12.29 33.33
CA LYS A 202 -51.15 11.01 33.46
C LYS A 202 -51.37 10.08 32.28
N MET A 203 -52.56 10.10 31.68
CA MET A 203 -52.84 9.34 30.45
C MET A 203 -52.00 9.84 29.29
N ALA A 204 -51.97 11.14 29.04
CA ALA A 204 -51.15 11.75 28.00
C ALA A 204 -49.62 11.48 28.20
N GLU A 205 -49.18 11.51 29.47
CA GLU A 205 -47.82 11.15 29.82
C GLU A 205 -47.48 9.67 29.49
N ALA A 206 -48.41 8.75 29.85
CA ALA A 206 -48.22 7.32 29.58
C ALA A 206 -48.20 7.02 28.06
N GLU A 207 -49.11 7.67 27.30
CA GLU A 207 -49.12 7.55 25.83
C GLU A 207 -47.87 8.05 25.18
N ARG A 208 -47.32 9.19 25.64
CA ARG A 208 -46.03 9.74 25.18
C ARG A 208 -44.88 8.77 25.47
N GLU A 209 -44.82 8.19 26.68
CA GLU A 209 -43.80 7.22 27.06
C GLU A 209 -43.91 5.93 26.20
N LEU A 210 -45.10 5.46 25.87
CA LEU A 210 -45.30 4.34 24.97
C LEU A 210 -44.83 4.65 23.54
N ALA A 211 -45.12 5.85 23.02
CA ALA A 211 -44.70 6.29 21.71
C ALA A 211 -43.14 6.35 21.65
N ASN A 212 -42.50 6.90 22.67
CA ASN A 212 -41.04 6.94 22.77
C ASN A 212 -40.44 5.52 22.81
N ALA A 213 -41.02 4.60 23.58
CA ALA A 213 -40.54 3.22 23.65
C ALA A 213 -40.65 2.49 22.29
N LYS A 214 -41.75 2.72 21.54
CA LYS A 214 -41.89 2.19 20.17
C LYS A 214 -40.83 2.71 19.23
N LEU A 215 -40.58 4.02 19.21
CA LEU A 215 -39.51 4.63 18.37
C LEU A 215 -38.12 4.09 18.72
N GLN A 216 -37.82 3.87 20.01
CA GLN A 216 -36.57 3.26 20.43
C GLN A 216 -36.43 1.81 19.91
N ALA A 217 -37.52 1.01 20.01
CA ALA A 217 -37.50 -0.35 19.49
C ALA A 217 -37.29 -0.39 17.96
N GLU A 218 -37.97 0.50 17.22
CA GLU A 218 -37.76 0.64 15.76
C GLU A 218 -36.31 1.04 15.39
N THR A 219 -35.74 1.97 16.15
CA THR A 219 -34.35 2.38 15.95
C THR A 219 -33.36 1.21 16.14
N ILE A 220 -33.55 0.42 17.18
CA ILE A 220 -32.72 -0.76 17.46
C ILE A 220 -32.95 -1.85 16.40
N ALA A 221 -34.20 -2.06 15.94
CA ALA A 221 -34.51 -2.99 14.87
C ALA A 221 -33.84 -2.62 13.55
N SER A 222 -33.83 -1.32 13.20
CA SER A 222 -33.11 -0.80 12.04
C SER A 222 -31.61 -1.00 12.16
N ALA A 223 -31.04 -0.75 13.35
CA ALA A 223 -29.64 -1.00 13.61
C ALA A 223 -29.28 -2.48 13.48
N LEU A 224 -30.13 -3.39 13.97
CA LEU A 224 -29.97 -4.83 13.80
C LEU A 224 -30.04 -5.24 12.33
N SER A 225 -31.00 -4.70 11.57
CA SER A 225 -31.11 -4.91 10.11
C SER A 225 -29.84 -4.54 9.38
N ASN A 226 -29.24 -3.40 9.72
CA ASN A 226 -27.96 -2.96 9.14
C ASN A 226 -26.82 -3.95 9.46
N THR A 227 -26.72 -4.45 10.69
CA THR A 227 -25.71 -5.46 11.06
C THR A 227 -25.90 -6.76 10.30
N LEU A 228 -27.15 -7.17 10.12
CA LEU A 228 -27.51 -8.40 9.41
C LEU A 228 -27.42 -8.25 7.89
N GLY A 229 -27.36 -7.01 7.36
CA GLY A 229 -27.38 -6.72 5.93
C GLY A 229 -28.70 -7.07 5.24
N ARG A 230 -29.79 -7.15 5.99
CA ARG A 230 -31.12 -7.52 5.50
C ARG A 230 -32.19 -6.75 6.24
N GLU A 231 -33.13 -6.19 5.53
CA GLU A 231 -34.36 -5.63 6.12
C GLU A 231 -35.37 -6.75 6.41
N SER A 232 -35.85 -6.80 7.63
CA SER A 232 -36.93 -7.72 8.05
C SER A 232 -37.55 -7.24 9.36
N ASP A 233 -38.79 -7.69 9.64
CA ASP A 233 -39.43 -7.56 10.95
C ASP A 233 -38.81 -8.58 11.92
N TRP A 234 -37.70 -8.16 12.57
CA TRP A 234 -36.93 -9.01 13.48
C TRP A 234 -37.68 -9.17 14.82
N ARG A 235 -37.96 -10.43 15.20
CA ARG A 235 -38.54 -10.78 16.49
C ARG A 235 -37.56 -11.64 17.27
N PRO A 236 -36.93 -11.10 18.34
CA PRO A 236 -36.09 -11.91 19.21
C PRO A 236 -36.90 -13.01 19.87
N VAL A 237 -36.46 -14.25 19.73
CA VAL A 237 -37.14 -15.44 20.31
C VAL A 237 -36.38 -15.99 21.54
N THR A 238 -35.15 -15.57 21.73
CA THR A 238 -34.33 -16.02 22.88
C THR A 238 -34.69 -15.23 24.11
N ALA A 239 -35.09 -15.92 25.17
CA ALA A 239 -35.32 -15.26 26.45
C ALA A 239 -34.05 -14.64 27.00
N MET A 240 -34.17 -13.52 27.70
CA MET A 240 -33.06 -12.95 28.45
C MET A 240 -32.64 -13.90 29.57
N PHE A 241 -31.35 -14.08 29.73
CA PHE A 241 -30.79 -15.02 30.72
C PHE A 241 -29.64 -14.36 31.50
N LEU A 242 -29.39 -14.89 32.67
CA LEU A 242 -28.17 -14.59 33.43
C LEU A 242 -27.27 -15.84 33.39
N LEU A 243 -25.95 -15.60 33.28
CA LEU A 243 -24.98 -16.68 33.38
C LEU A 243 -24.99 -17.23 34.81
N ALA A 244 -25.19 -18.54 34.96
CA ALA A 244 -25.19 -19.20 36.28
C ALA A 244 -23.81 -19.15 36.96
N LYS A 245 -22.74 -19.09 36.18
CA LYS A 245 -21.37 -19.01 36.63
C LYS A 245 -20.57 -18.07 35.73
N VAL A 246 -19.85 -17.17 36.33
CA VAL A 246 -18.83 -16.33 35.68
C VAL A 246 -17.50 -16.75 36.25
N GLU A 247 -16.51 -17.04 35.38
CA GLU A 247 -15.16 -17.39 35.82
C GLU A 247 -14.48 -16.15 36.46
N ASP A 248 -13.38 -16.38 37.17
CA ASP A 248 -12.65 -15.29 37.80
C ASP A 248 -11.94 -14.38 36.77
N LEU A 249 -11.56 -13.20 37.18
CA LEU A 249 -10.89 -12.21 36.33
C LEU A 249 -9.60 -12.76 35.71
N ALA A 250 -8.83 -13.54 36.48
CA ALA A 250 -7.57 -14.10 36.03
C ALA A 250 -7.77 -15.03 34.81
N TYR A 251 -8.83 -15.84 34.80
CA TYR A 251 -9.16 -16.69 33.65
C TYR A 251 -9.36 -15.88 32.39
N TYR A 252 -10.11 -14.77 32.47
CA TYR A 252 -10.36 -13.92 31.29
C TYR A 252 -9.10 -13.16 30.86
N GLN A 253 -8.27 -12.73 31.80
CA GLN A 253 -7.00 -12.07 31.49
C GLN A 253 -6.03 -13.02 30.76
N ASP A 254 -5.87 -14.26 31.26
CA ASP A 254 -5.03 -15.27 30.60
C ASP A 254 -5.55 -15.60 29.20
N LEU A 255 -6.88 -15.73 29.04
CA LEU A 255 -7.50 -15.99 27.76
C LEU A 255 -7.30 -14.82 26.79
N ALA A 256 -7.41 -13.59 27.26
CA ALA A 256 -7.19 -12.39 26.47
C ALA A 256 -5.72 -12.29 26.02
N GLN A 257 -4.76 -12.52 26.94
CA GLN A 257 -3.34 -12.54 26.58
C GLN A 257 -3.02 -13.59 25.51
N ALA A 258 -3.64 -14.77 25.58
CA ALA A 258 -3.41 -15.86 24.64
C ALA A 258 -4.11 -15.67 23.28
N ARG A 259 -5.27 -15.03 23.24
CA ARG A 259 -6.17 -15.06 22.07
C ARG A 259 -6.64 -13.71 21.56
N ASN A 260 -6.27 -12.59 22.18
CA ASN A 260 -6.73 -11.28 21.75
C ASN A 260 -6.10 -10.91 20.40
N PRO A 261 -6.90 -10.67 19.35
CA PRO A 261 -6.38 -10.31 18.02
C PRO A 261 -5.58 -9.01 18.02
N LEU A 262 -5.90 -8.06 18.91
CA LEU A 262 -5.17 -6.79 19.02
C LEU A 262 -3.73 -7.03 19.50
N LEU A 263 -3.51 -7.86 20.52
CA LEU A 263 -2.16 -8.21 20.97
C LEU A 263 -1.37 -8.92 19.87
N SER A 264 -2.01 -9.84 19.15
CA SER A 264 -1.41 -10.49 17.98
C SER A 264 -0.98 -9.49 16.93
N GLN A 265 -1.82 -8.49 16.59
CA GLN A 265 -1.49 -7.45 15.62
C GLN A 265 -0.32 -6.58 16.07
N VAL A 266 -0.26 -6.17 17.34
CA VAL A 266 0.83 -5.35 17.85
C VAL A 266 2.15 -6.15 17.85
N SER A 267 2.11 -7.45 18.20
CA SER A 267 3.26 -8.34 18.08
C SER A 267 3.76 -8.44 16.63
N LEU A 268 2.85 -8.66 15.68
CA LEU A 268 3.19 -8.68 14.24
C LEU A 268 3.75 -7.34 13.75
N LYS A 269 3.23 -6.20 14.22
CA LYS A 269 3.80 -4.86 13.93
C LYS A 269 5.24 -4.73 14.43
N ARG A 270 5.56 -5.31 15.59
CA ARG A 270 6.94 -5.34 16.10
C ARG A 270 7.86 -6.20 15.23
N GLU A 271 7.40 -7.37 14.83
CA GLU A 271 8.14 -8.24 13.90
C GLU A 271 8.37 -7.52 12.56
N LEU A 272 7.36 -6.84 12.02
CA LEU A 272 7.47 -6.05 10.79
C LEU A 272 8.51 -4.93 10.92
N ALA A 273 8.51 -4.21 12.04
CA ALA A 273 9.50 -3.18 12.31
C ALA A 273 10.93 -3.75 12.39
N GLN A 274 11.11 -4.96 12.93
CA GLN A 274 12.41 -5.66 12.94
C GLN A 274 12.88 -6.02 11.53
N GLU A 275 11.98 -6.46 10.65
CA GLU A 275 12.32 -6.67 9.23
C GLU A 275 12.68 -5.35 8.54
N GLY A 276 12.06 -4.23 8.91
CA GLY A 276 12.45 -2.88 8.48
C GLY A 276 13.91 -2.56 8.85
N VAL A 277 14.34 -2.88 10.08
CA VAL A 277 15.75 -2.72 10.50
C VAL A 277 16.67 -3.60 9.66
N ARG A 278 16.28 -4.86 9.37
CA ARG A 278 17.07 -5.77 8.53
C ARG A 278 17.19 -5.26 7.09
N ALA A 279 16.10 -4.70 6.54
CA ALA A 279 16.10 -4.10 5.22
C ALA A 279 17.04 -2.88 5.14
N GLN A 280 17.04 -1.99 6.14
CA GLN A 280 17.95 -0.84 6.20
C GLN A 280 19.41 -1.28 6.41
N ARG A 281 19.64 -2.35 7.18
CA ARG A 281 21.00 -2.92 7.34
C ARG A 281 21.53 -3.47 6.01
N ALA A 282 20.68 -3.99 5.15
CA ALA A 282 21.07 -4.51 3.84
C ALA A 282 21.68 -3.44 2.92
N ASP A 283 21.35 -2.15 3.11
CA ASP A 283 21.88 -1.03 2.33
C ASP A 283 23.37 -0.73 2.67
N PHE A 284 23.93 -1.31 3.73
CA PHE A 284 25.37 -1.24 4.06
C PHE A 284 26.19 -2.38 3.42
N LEU A 285 25.53 -3.34 2.82
CA LEU A 285 26.14 -4.54 2.26
C LEU A 285 26.22 -4.43 0.72
N PRO A 286 27.19 -5.10 0.07
CA PRO A 286 27.25 -5.16 -1.38
C PRO A 286 25.95 -5.73 -1.94
N GLN A 287 25.60 -5.30 -3.15
CA GLN A 287 24.49 -5.85 -3.92
C GLN A 287 25.06 -6.46 -5.19
N VAL A 288 24.74 -7.70 -5.50
CA VAL A 288 25.23 -8.47 -6.63
C VAL A 288 24.07 -8.87 -7.50
N ALA A 289 24.17 -8.53 -8.79
CA ALA A 289 23.18 -8.94 -9.80
C ALA A 289 23.88 -9.42 -11.06
N ALA A 290 23.35 -10.44 -11.70
CA ALA A 290 23.68 -10.76 -13.07
C ALA A 290 22.80 -9.90 -13.98
N ILE A 291 23.41 -9.33 -15.01
CA ILE A 291 22.78 -8.47 -15.99
C ILE A 291 23.12 -9.01 -17.37
N GLY A 292 22.11 -9.18 -18.21
CA GLY A 292 22.30 -9.53 -19.61
C GLY A 292 21.38 -8.67 -20.46
N GLY A 293 21.87 -8.21 -21.60
CA GLY A 293 21.04 -7.41 -22.48
C GLY A 293 21.54 -7.42 -23.90
N GLY A 294 20.69 -6.99 -24.82
CA GLY A 294 21.06 -6.87 -26.21
C GLY A 294 20.02 -6.10 -27.01
N SER A 295 20.45 -5.62 -28.18
CA SER A 295 19.58 -4.94 -29.12
C SER A 295 19.05 -5.89 -30.17
N PHE A 296 17.74 -5.89 -30.39
CA PHE A 296 17.07 -6.63 -31.46
C PHE A 296 17.06 -5.85 -32.77
N TYR A 297 16.99 -4.52 -32.65
CA TYR A 297 16.94 -3.61 -33.76
C TYR A 297 17.75 -2.35 -33.45
N ASN A 298 18.65 -1.98 -34.35
CA ASN A 298 19.49 -0.79 -34.29
C ASN A 298 19.30 -0.01 -35.59
N TYR A 299 18.94 1.26 -35.48
CA TYR A 299 18.86 2.20 -36.56
C TYR A 299 19.95 3.26 -36.37
N GLN A 300 20.91 3.29 -37.27
CA GLN A 300 22.04 4.24 -37.25
C GLN A 300 22.80 4.31 -35.90
N VAL A 301 22.81 3.26 -35.11
CA VAL A 301 23.62 3.17 -33.90
C VAL A 301 25.05 2.78 -34.28
N ALA A 302 26.03 3.49 -33.72
CA ALA A 302 27.44 3.21 -34.00
C ALA A 302 27.80 1.73 -33.81
N GLY A 303 28.48 1.14 -34.78
CA GLY A 303 28.86 -0.28 -34.77
C GLY A 303 29.81 -0.72 -33.64
N LEU A 304 30.25 0.23 -32.82
CA LEU A 304 31.09 0.00 -31.63
C LEU A 304 30.34 -0.57 -30.44
N VAL A 305 29.00 -0.47 -30.43
CA VAL A 305 28.16 -1.03 -29.35
C VAL A 305 27.89 -2.51 -29.64
N PRO A 306 28.31 -3.45 -28.74
CA PRO A 306 28.05 -4.85 -28.92
C PRO A 306 26.53 -5.13 -28.95
N ARG A 307 26.09 -6.04 -29.83
CA ARG A 307 24.67 -6.40 -29.95
C ARG A 307 24.10 -7.06 -28.71
N TRP A 308 24.93 -7.69 -27.92
CA TRP A 308 24.54 -8.27 -26.63
C TRP A 308 25.72 -8.26 -25.67
N ALA A 309 25.42 -8.20 -24.40
CA ALA A 309 26.42 -8.34 -23.33
C ALA A 309 25.80 -9.07 -22.14
N VAL A 310 26.61 -9.82 -21.43
CA VAL A 310 26.26 -10.43 -20.14
C VAL A 310 27.36 -10.15 -19.13
N GLY A 311 26.99 -9.97 -17.88
CA GLY A 311 27.96 -9.68 -16.85
C GLY A 311 27.37 -9.82 -15.44
N VAL A 312 28.25 -9.65 -14.45
CA VAL A 312 27.85 -9.58 -13.05
C VAL A 312 28.26 -8.20 -12.54
N GLY A 313 27.29 -7.46 -12.04
CA GLY A 313 27.49 -6.16 -11.41
C GLY A 313 27.52 -6.29 -9.89
N VAL A 314 28.48 -5.61 -9.25
CA VAL A 314 28.55 -5.46 -7.80
C VAL A 314 28.45 -3.99 -7.48
N ASN A 315 27.47 -3.62 -6.66
CA ASN A 315 27.28 -2.25 -6.19
C ASN A 315 27.45 -2.20 -4.68
N ILE A 316 28.31 -1.33 -4.20
CA ILE A 316 28.47 -1.01 -2.79
C ILE A 316 28.50 0.51 -2.63
N LYS A 317 27.60 1.05 -1.81
CA LYS A 317 27.60 2.47 -1.48
C LYS A 317 28.63 2.74 -0.39
N ILE A 318 29.69 3.45 -0.69
CA ILE A 318 30.73 3.80 0.29
C ILE A 318 30.26 4.97 1.16
N PHE A 319 29.76 6.02 0.54
CA PHE A 319 29.23 7.21 1.23
C PHE A 319 27.98 7.74 0.51
N ASP A 320 26.97 8.15 1.27
CA ASP A 320 25.70 8.68 0.77
C ASP A 320 25.16 9.85 1.62
N GLY A 321 26.08 10.62 2.25
CA GLY A 321 25.72 11.75 3.09
C GLY A 321 25.06 11.34 4.41
N LEU A 322 25.44 10.19 4.98
CA LEU A 322 24.88 9.62 6.24
C LEU A 322 23.38 9.22 6.16
N ASN A 323 22.83 9.13 4.97
CA ASN A 323 21.41 8.81 4.77
C ASN A 323 21.09 7.41 5.31
N ARG A 324 21.96 6.41 5.06
CA ARG A 324 21.78 5.03 5.55
C ARG A 324 21.81 4.96 7.07
N GLU A 325 22.76 5.65 7.69
CA GLU A 325 22.95 5.70 9.14
C GLU A 325 21.71 6.25 9.84
N TYR A 326 21.18 7.37 9.36
CA TYR A 326 19.97 7.95 9.91
C TYR A 326 18.73 7.09 9.65
N LYS A 327 18.57 6.50 8.47
CA LYS A 327 17.47 5.57 8.17
C LYS A 327 17.52 4.32 9.05
N TYR A 328 18.72 3.76 9.24
CA TYR A 328 18.91 2.61 10.14
C TYR A 328 18.59 2.96 11.58
N SER A 329 19.05 4.13 12.05
CA SER A 329 18.73 4.65 13.39
C SER A 329 17.23 4.86 13.56
N ALA A 330 16.55 5.49 12.60
CA ALA A 330 15.11 5.70 12.60
C ALA A 330 14.33 4.37 12.64
N ALA A 331 14.77 3.36 11.89
CA ALA A 331 14.16 2.03 11.94
C ALA A 331 14.30 1.39 13.34
N LYS A 332 15.44 1.54 14.02
CA LYS A 332 15.62 1.08 15.42
C LYS A 332 14.66 1.80 16.38
N GLN A 333 14.48 3.11 16.24
CA GLN A 333 13.52 3.85 17.07
C GLN A 333 12.07 3.39 16.80
N THR A 334 11.75 3.02 15.56
CA THR A 334 10.44 2.43 15.23
C THR A 334 10.22 1.11 15.99
N VAL A 335 11.22 0.23 16.08
CA VAL A 335 11.11 -1.02 16.88
C VAL A 335 10.86 -0.70 18.37
N ARG A 336 11.59 0.28 18.94
CA ARG A 336 11.39 0.71 20.35
C ARG A 336 9.96 1.25 20.54
N ARG A 337 9.51 2.15 19.67
CA ARG A 337 8.15 2.69 19.72
C ARG A 337 7.09 1.61 19.70
N VAL A 338 7.21 0.62 18.81
CA VAL A 338 6.23 -0.48 18.74
C VAL A 338 6.33 -1.39 19.96
N GLY A 339 7.53 -1.55 20.54
CA GLY A 339 7.71 -2.25 21.82
C GLY A 339 6.91 -1.59 22.96
N GLU A 340 6.96 -0.26 23.08
CA GLU A 340 6.15 0.45 24.08
C GLU A 340 4.64 0.37 23.82
N LEU A 341 4.22 0.37 22.54
CA LEU A 341 2.80 0.13 22.20
C LEU A 341 2.35 -1.30 22.57
N GLN A 342 3.24 -2.28 22.45
CA GLN A 342 2.97 -3.65 22.88
C GLN A 342 2.83 -3.74 24.41
N ASN A 343 3.73 -3.10 25.17
CA ASN A 343 3.66 -3.00 26.61
C ASN A 343 2.36 -2.31 27.08
N LYS A 344 1.98 -1.22 26.39
CA LYS A 344 0.71 -0.53 26.68
C LYS A 344 -0.48 -1.46 26.43
N ALA A 345 -0.57 -2.06 25.26
CA ALA A 345 -1.68 -2.95 24.90
C ALA A 345 -1.82 -4.14 25.88
N GLY A 346 -0.70 -4.65 26.41
CA GLY A 346 -0.73 -5.70 27.44
C GLY A 346 -1.20 -5.23 28.82
N LYS A 347 -1.09 -3.92 29.12
CA LYS A 347 -1.60 -3.33 30.38
C LYS A 347 -3.06 -2.92 30.29
N ASP A 348 -3.56 -2.64 29.09
CA ASP A 348 -4.94 -2.21 28.82
C ASP A 348 -5.92 -3.43 28.83
N ILE A 349 -5.41 -4.65 28.97
CA ILE A 349 -6.15 -5.92 29.10
C ILE A 349 -6.09 -6.45 30.53
#